data_adc9bf4a33bf5c0ff982542422ba45ff
#
_entry.id   adc9bf4a33bf5c0ff982542422ba45ff
#
_cell.length_a   1.000
_cell.length_b   1.000
_cell.length_c   1.000
_cell.angle_alpha   90.00
_cell.angle_beta   90.00
_cell.angle_gamma   90.00
#
_symmetry.space_group_name_H-M   'P 1'
#
loop_
_entity.id
_entity.type
_entity.pdbx_description
1 polymer ?
#
loop_
_entity_poly.entity_id
_entity_poly.type
_entity_poly.pdbx_seq_one_letter_code
_entity_poly.pdbx_strand_id
1 'polypeptide(L)'
;MHDAPPDFGTLTLHYEDSGPRDGPVVVFAHALGANLRLWDGVVAQLPDSLRVIRMDMRGHGVSPCPDGPYYMGDLVADAARLLDRLNVRDCVFVGLSIGGMIAQGLAAERLDLVRAMVLSNTAVKIGTPATWANRMEAIRTGGIEAVVAPNMERWFSRATHRDHPGMVAAAADRLRDTPVEGYLGCCAAIAETDLYENTARLTLPTLVTAGSEDGSTPADMVRETADLIAGARFELLRGTGHMSPVEKPADYGILLTGFLKEIGHI
;
A
#
# COMPACT_ATOMS: atom_id res chain seq x y z
N MET A 1 24.98 17.80 12.75
CA MET A 1 24.19 17.25 13.86
C MET A 1 22.99 16.63 13.22
N HIS A 2 22.90 15.30 13.19
CA HIS A 2 21.66 14.65 12.80
C HIS A 2 20.73 14.83 14.01
N ASP A 3 19.68 15.63 13.83
CA ASP A 3 18.62 15.68 14.80
C ASP A 3 18.04 14.25 14.93
N ALA A 4 17.90 13.79 16.18
CA ALA A 4 17.23 12.51 16.42
C ALA A 4 15.84 12.56 15.78
N PRO A 5 15.40 11.47 15.12
CA PRO A 5 14.06 11.45 14.54
C PRO A 5 13.04 11.80 15.62
N PRO A 6 12.02 12.60 15.30
CA PRO A 6 11.00 12.99 16.27
C PRO A 6 10.43 11.72 16.91
N ASP A 7 10.43 11.68 18.25
CA ASP A 7 9.75 10.64 19.02
C ASP A 7 8.23 10.82 18.82
N PHE A 8 7.68 10.13 17.84
CA PHE A 8 6.23 10.15 17.59
C PHE A 8 5.43 9.43 18.67
N GLY A 9 6.04 9.19 19.86
CA GLY A 9 5.36 8.66 21.04
C GLY A 9 4.50 7.45 20.68
N THR A 10 3.51 7.13 21.42
CA THR A 10 2.60 6.00 21.27
C THR A 10 1.56 6.19 20.15
N LEU A 11 1.95 6.61 18.92
CA LEU A 11 1.02 6.72 17.80
C LEU A 11 0.36 5.37 17.54
N THR A 12 -0.96 5.33 17.65
CA THR A 12 -1.76 4.13 17.38
C THR A 12 -2.51 4.34 16.08
N LEU A 13 -2.21 3.51 15.09
CA LEU A 13 -2.97 3.51 13.84
C LEU A 13 -4.40 3.03 14.07
N HIS A 14 -5.34 3.59 13.32
CA HIS A 14 -6.66 3.03 13.16
C HIS A 14 -6.58 1.75 12.32
N TYR A 15 -7.34 0.74 12.69
CA TYR A 15 -7.40 -0.54 11.98
C TYR A 15 -8.74 -1.22 12.17
N GLU A 16 -9.07 -2.11 11.26
CA GLU A 16 -10.14 -3.08 11.39
C GLU A 16 -9.54 -4.48 11.45
N ASP A 17 -10.02 -5.31 12.37
CA ASP A 17 -9.53 -6.67 12.63
C ASP A 17 -10.75 -7.60 12.65
N SER A 18 -10.86 -8.46 11.66
CA SER A 18 -12.01 -9.33 11.40
C SER A 18 -11.59 -10.77 11.17
N GLY A 19 -12.56 -11.69 11.31
CA GLY A 19 -12.34 -13.13 11.23
C GLY A 19 -11.86 -13.75 12.56
N PRO A 20 -11.54 -15.06 12.54
CA PRO A 20 -11.13 -15.79 13.75
C PRO A 20 -9.76 -15.32 14.26
N ARG A 21 -9.66 -15.11 15.58
CA ARG A 21 -8.43 -14.58 16.21
C ARG A 21 -7.21 -15.49 16.09
N ASP A 22 -7.44 -16.77 15.95
CA ASP A 22 -6.45 -17.85 15.77
C ASP A 22 -6.28 -18.27 14.30
N GLY A 23 -6.98 -17.60 13.37
CA GLY A 23 -6.85 -17.84 11.93
C GLY A 23 -5.53 -17.32 11.36
N PRO A 24 -5.11 -17.86 10.19
CA PRO A 24 -3.97 -17.32 9.45
C PRO A 24 -4.17 -15.82 9.13
N VAL A 25 -3.14 -15.02 9.38
CA VAL A 25 -3.28 -13.55 9.35
C VAL A 25 -2.89 -12.96 7.99
N VAL A 26 -3.78 -12.15 7.42
CA VAL A 26 -3.48 -11.29 6.25
C VAL A 26 -3.64 -9.83 6.65
N VAL A 27 -2.62 -9.03 6.42
CA VAL A 27 -2.57 -7.60 6.76
C VAL A 27 -2.57 -6.77 5.49
N PHE A 28 -3.38 -5.70 5.45
CA PHE A 28 -3.52 -4.84 4.29
C PHE A 28 -3.12 -3.39 4.58
N ALA A 29 -2.24 -2.85 3.72
CA ALA A 29 -1.84 -1.45 3.69
C ALA A 29 -2.25 -0.78 2.37
N HIS A 30 -2.91 0.36 2.45
CA HIS A 30 -3.50 1.07 1.31
C HIS A 30 -2.50 1.97 0.57
N ALA A 31 -2.92 2.57 -0.56
CA ALA A 31 -2.16 3.55 -1.34
C ALA A 31 -2.23 4.96 -0.74
N LEU A 32 -1.30 5.84 -1.15
CA LEU A 32 -1.31 7.27 -0.83
C LEU A 32 -2.65 7.92 -1.22
N GLY A 33 -3.28 8.65 -0.31
CA GLY A 33 -4.57 9.31 -0.54
C GLY A 33 -5.78 8.37 -0.55
N ALA A 34 -5.60 7.12 -0.10
CA ALA A 34 -6.67 6.17 0.14
C ALA A 34 -6.81 5.90 1.66
N ASN A 35 -7.60 4.89 2.01
CA ASN A 35 -7.76 4.40 3.37
C ASN A 35 -8.05 2.89 3.35
N LEU A 36 -8.22 2.27 4.51
CA LEU A 36 -8.44 0.83 4.66
C LEU A 36 -9.65 0.29 3.87
N ARG A 37 -10.65 1.14 3.56
CA ARG A 37 -11.83 0.78 2.76
C ARG A 37 -11.50 0.42 1.31
N LEU A 38 -10.29 0.77 0.83
CA LEU A 38 -9.80 0.33 -0.48
C LEU A 38 -9.91 -1.20 -0.63
N TRP A 39 -9.74 -1.93 0.45
CA TRP A 39 -9.69 -3.38 0.47
C TRP A 39 -11.03 -4.09 0.68
N ASP A 40 -12.14 -3.34 0.91
CA ASP A 40 -13.46 -3.93 1.21
C ASP A 40 -13.90 -4.98 0.19
N GLY A 41 -13.76 -4.65 -1.10
CA GLY A 41 -14.14 -5.55 -2.19
C GLY A 41 -13.31 -6.83 -2.26
N VAL A 42 -12.02 -6.75 -1.95
CA VAL A 42 -11.12 -7.92 -1.91
C VAL A 42 -11.41 -8.78 -0.69
N VAL A 43 -11.54 -8.16 0.48
CA VAL A 43 -11.82 -8.88 1.74
C VAL A 43 -13.10 -9.70 1.63
N ALA A 44 -14.13 -9.18 0.96
CA ALA A 44 -15.38 -9.91 0.70
C ALA A 44 -15.22 -11.18 -0.18
N GLN A 45 -14.05 -11.37 -0.82
CA GLN A 45 -13.74 -12.54 -1.64
C GLN A 45 -12.84 -13.56 -0.92
N LEU A 46 -12.34 -13.21 0.27
CA LEU A 46 -11.40 -14.07 1.00
C LEU A 46 -12.13 -15.13 1.83
N PRO A 47 -11.47 -16.28 2.10
CA PRO A 47 -12.02 -17.29 3.01
C PRO A 47 -12.28 -16.76 4.42
N ASP A 48 -13.41 -17.13 4.99
CA ASP A 48 -13.82 -16.75 6.38
C ASP A 48 -12.88 -17.30 7.46
N SER A 49 -12.01 -18.25 7.12
CA SER A 49 -11.00 -18.82 8.02
C SER A 49 -9.82 -17.88 8.29
N LEU A 50 -9.67 -16.80 7.50
CA LEU A 50 -8.59 -15.84 7.66
C LEU A 50 -8.89 -14.80 8.74
N ARG A 51 -7.88 -14.45 9.53
CA ARG A 51 -7.89 -13.20 10.29
C ARG A 51 -7.37 -12.08 9.38
N VAL A 52 -8.22 -11.10 9.13
CA VAL A 52 -7.94 -9.99 8.22
C VAL A 52 -7.77 -8.70 9.01
N ILE A 53 -6.60 -8.08 8.88
CA ILE A 53 -6.28 -6.79 9.48
C ILE A 53 -6.09 -5.77 8.36
N ARG A 54 -6.85 -4.68 8.39
CA ARG A 54 -6.71 -3.54 7.47
C ARG A 54 -6.34 -2.32 8.27
N MET A 55 -5.33 -1.58 7.88
CA MET A 55 -4.87 -0.40 8.62
C MET A 55 -4.99 0.87 7.79
N ASP A 56 -5.29 1.99 8.46
CA ASP A 56 -5.07 3.33 7.94
C ASP A 56 -3.66 3.78 8.31
N MET A 57 -2.86 4.20 7.33
CA MET A 57 -1.55 4.79 7.59
C MET A 57 -1.68 6.10 8.36
N ARG A 58 -0.61 6.54 9.08
CA ARG A 58 -0.57 7.89 9.66
C ARG A 58 -0.96 8.94 8.62
N GLY A 59 -1.72 9.93 9.03
CA GLY A 59 -2.20 11.01 8.17
C GLY A 59 -3.25 10.60 7.14
N HIS A 60 -3.83 9.40 7.25
CA HIS A 60 -4.88 8.89 6.36
C HIS A 60 -6.04 8.28 7.15
N GLY A 61 -7.21 8.28 6.52
CA GLY A 61 -8.43 7.70 7.11
C GLY A 61 -8.73 8.28 8.50
N VAL A 62 -8.86 7.39 9.49
CA VAL A 62 -9.13 7.77 10.89
C VAL A 62 -7.85 7.78 11.74
N SER A 63 -6.71 7.39 11.17
CA SER A 63 -5.42 7.43 11.88
C SER A 63 -4.97 8.85 12.22
N PRO A 64 -4.22 9.03 13.32
CA PRO A 64 -3.64 10.33 13.67
C PRO A 64 -2.80 10.91 12.53
N CYS A 65 -2.82 12.24 12.42
CA CYS A 65 -2.05 13.01 11.45
C CYS A 65 -1.03 13.89 12.17
N PRO A 66 0.13 13.36 12.55
CA PRO A 66 1.19 14.17 13.16
C PRO A 66 1.80 15.11 12.12
N ASP A 67 2.50 16.15 12.59
CA ASP A 67 3.23 17.05 11.71
C ASP A 67 4.30 16.29 10.91
N GLY A 68 4.47 16.65 9.63
CA GLY A 68 5.52 16.10 8.76
C GLY A 68 6.87 16.83 8.91
N PRO A 69 7.87 16.45 8.09
CA PRO A 69 7.82 15.40 7.09
C PRO A 69 7.83 14.00 7.69
N TYR A 70 7.26 13.00 6.97
CA TYR A 70 7.40 11.60 7.35
C TYR A 70 8.54 10.94 6.57
N TYR A 71 9.08 9.87 7.15
CA TYR A 71 10.05 8.99 6.51
C TYR A 71 9.47 7.59 6.34
N MET A 72 9.96 6.81 5.38
CA MET A 72 9.47 5.44 5.18
C MET A 72 9.67 4.58 6.44
N GLY A 73 10.77 4.78 7.15
CA GLY A 73 11.02 4.12 8.43
C GLY A 73 9.93 4.39 9.49
N ASP A 74 9.32 5.58 9.49
CA ASP A 74 8.21 5.89 10.39
C ASP A 74 6.98 5.05 10.08
N LEU A 75 6.66 4.91 8.77
CA LEU A 75 5.51 4.14 8.30
C LEU A 75 5.72 2.63 8.56
N VAL A 76 6.92 2.14 8.36
CA VAL A 76 7.33 0.76 8.67
C VAL A 76 7.23 0.50 10.18
N ALA A 77 7.75 1.39 10.99
CA ALA A 77 7.70 1.29 12.45
C ALA A 77 6.25 1.34 12.98
N ASP A 78 5.36 2.12 12.36
CA ASP A 78 3.93 2.15 12.71
C ASP A 78 3.27 0.80 12.45
N ALA A 79 3.51 0.22 11.27
CA ALA A 79 3.00 -1.10 10.93
C ALA A 79 3.54 -2.17 11.89
N ALA A 80 4.83 -2.16 12.18
CA ALA A 80 5.46 -3.08 13.13
C ALA A 80 4.83 -2.97 14.53
N ARG A 81 4.67 -1.75 15.06
CA ARG A 81 4.03 -1.50 16.37
C ARG A 81 2.58 -1.98 16.42
N LEU A 82 1.82 -1.78 15.35
CA LEU A 82 0.46 -2.28 15.26
C LEU A 82 0.43 -3.80 15.36
N LEU A 83 1.27 -4.50 14.60
CA LEU A 83 1.35 -5.96 14.60
C LEU A 83 1.84 -6.51 15.94
N ASP A 84 2.85 -5.89 16.55
CA ASP A 84 3.33 -6.25 17.89
C ASP A 84 2.22 -6.11 18.95
N ARG A 85 1.46 -5.01 18.91
CA ARG A 85 0.34 -4.75 19.83
C ARG A 85 -0.80 -5.77 19.67
N LEU A 86 -1.03 -6.25 18.46
CA LEU A 86 -2.04 -7.26 18.15
C LEU A 86 -1.52 -8.69 18.35
N ASN A 87 -0.27 -8.85 18.82
CA ASN A 87 0.43 -10.13 18.94
C ASN A 87 0.41 -10.93 17.63
N VAL A 88 0.52 -10.23 16.49
CA VAL A 88 0.61 -10.83 15.16
C VAL A 88 2.04 -11.23 14.88
N ARG A 89 2.23 -12.44 14.41
CA ARG A 89 3.48 -12.97 13.89
C ARG A 89 3.16 -13.76 12.62
N ASP A 90 4.15 -13.91 11.75
CA ASP A 90 4.06 -14.80 10.60
C ASP A 90 2.88 -14.48 9.65
N CYS A 91 2.56 -13.18 9.46
CA CYS A 91 1.46 -12.76 8.58
C CYS A 91 1.87 -12.70 7.11
N VAL A 92 0.87 -12.73 6.22
CA VAL A 92 1.03 -12.28 4.82
C VAL A 92 0.69 -10.81 4.76
N PHE A 93 1.66 -9.97 4.36
CA PHE A 93 1.47 -8.52 4.28
C PHE A 93 1.20 -8.10 2.84
N VAL A 94 0.03 -7.51 2.61
CA VAL A 94 -0.47 -7.06 1.31
C VAL A 94 -0.41 -5.55 1.25
N GLY A 95 0.39 -4.99 0.35
CA GLY A 95 0.55 -3.55 0.22
C GLY A 95 0.31 -3.04 -1.19
N LEU A 96 -0.47 -1.97 -1.32
CA LEU A 96 -0.68 -1.26 -2.58
C LEU A 96 0.15 0.02 -2.61
N SER A 97 0.96 0.23 -3.66
CA SER A 97 1.73 1.45 -3.87
C SER A 97 2.68 1.74 -2.68
N ILE A 98 2.54 2.86 -1.97
CA ILE A 98 3.28 3.15 -0.72
C ILE A 98 3.09 2.03 0.32
N GLY A 99 1.92 1.39 0.39
CA GLY A 99 1.70 0.23 1.24
C GLY A 99 2.61 -0.96 0.88
N GLY A 100 2.95 -1.11 -0.41
CA GLY A 100 3.93 -2.08 -0.88
C GLY A 100 5.38 -1.70 -0.53
N MET A 101 5.70 -0.41 -0.46
CA MET A 101 7.00 0.06 0.06
C MET A 101 7.12 -0.24 1.56
N ILE A 102 6.04 -0.04 2.32
CA ILE A 102 5.96 -0.43 3.74
C ILE A 102 6.18 -1.93 3.91
N ALA A 103 5.54 -2.76 3.06
CA ALA A 103 5.72 -4.22 3.10
C ALA A 103 7.18 -4.63 2.90
N GLN A 104 7.87 -4.03 1.91
CA GLN A 104 9.28 -4.28 1.64
C GLN A 104 10.18 -3.87 2.82
N GLY A 105 9.96 -2.67 3.38
CA GLY A 105 10.70 -2.20 4.56
C GLY A 105 10.45 -3.08 5.78
N LEU A 106 9.19 -3.44 6.04
CA LEU A 106 8.82 -4.31 7.17
C LEU A 106 9.45 -5.71 7.03
N ALA A 107 9.43 -6.30 5.84
CA ALA A 107 10.06 -7.59 5.58
C ALA A 107 11.59 -7.54 5.75
N ALA A 108 12.23 -6.40 5.41
CA ALA A 108 13.67 -6.24 5.60
C ALA A 108 14.08 -6.10 7.08
N GLU A 109 13.23 -5.50 7.92
CA GLU A 109 13.53 -5.17 9.31
C GLU A 109 12.97 -6.19 10.31
N ARG A 110 11.81 -6.82 10.00
CA ARG A 110 11.01 -7.61 10.94
C ARG A 110 10.49 -8.89 10.31
N LEU A 111 11.42 -9.79 9.92
CA LEU A 111 11.08 -11.12 9.41
C LEU A 111 10.28 -11.99 10.39
N ASP A 112 10.27 -11.64 11.68
CA ASP A 112 9.44 -12.30 12.68
C ASP A 112 7.94 -11.97 12.53
N LEU A 113 7.61 -10.88 11.83
CA LEU A 113 6.24 -10.45 11.58
C LEU A 113 5.70 -10.93 10.23
N VAL A 114 6.57 -10.99 9.19
CA VAL A 114 6.15 -11.19 7.81
C VAL A 114 6.74 -12.48 7.24
N ARG A 115 5.87 -13.46 6.94
CA ARG A 115 6.29 -14.71 6.27
C ARG A 115 6.25 -14.63 4.74
N ALA A 116 5.39 -13.77 4.20
CA ALA A 116 5.22 -13.57 2.76
C ALA A 116 4.66 -12.18 2.45
N MET A 117 4.88 -11.68 1.25
CA MET A 117 4.38 -10.39 0.79
C MET A 117 3.52 -10.51 -0.46
N VAL A 118 2.55 -9.56 -0.57
CA VAL A 118 1.89 -9.26 -1.85
C VAL A 118 2.13 -7.78 -2.15
N LEU A 119 2.91 -7.53 -3.19
CA LEU A 119 3.31 -6.20 -3.63
C LEU A 119 2.45 -5.80 -4.83
N SER A 120 1.50 -4.90 -4.62
CA SER A 120 0.56 -4.50 -5.65
C SER A 120 0.85 -3.10 -6.16
N ASN A 121 1.03 -2.95 -7.48
CA ASN A 121 1.16 -1.63 -8.11
C ASN A 121 2.15 -0.75 -7.33
N THR A 122 3.34 -1.27 -7.05
CA THR A 122 4.40 -0.65 -6.25
C THR A 122 5.77 -0.87 -6.86
N ALA A 123 6.76 -0.18 -6.36
CA ALA A 123 8.15 -0.35 -6.79
C ALA A 123 9.12 -0.11 -5.64
N VAL A 124 10.39 -0.47 -5.84
CA VAL A 124 11.48 -0.16 -4.91
C VAL A 124 11.76 1.34 -4.80
N LYS A 125 11.42 2.08 -5.89
CA LYS A 125 11.51 3.55 -5.95
C LYS A 125 10.40 4.07 -6.85
N ILE A 126 9.63 5.04 -6.38
CA ILE A 126 8.49 5.60 -7.11
C ILE A 126 8.76 7.07 -7.41
N GLY A 127 8.92 7.39 -8.69
CA GLY A 127 9.16 8.75 -9.16
C GLY A 127 10.56 9.26 -8.81
N THR A 128 10.72 10.58 -8.91
CA THR A 128 11.96 11.29 -8.61
C THR A 128 11.72 12.34 -7.52
N PRO A 129 12.77 12.80 -6.79
CA PRO A 129 12.62 13.91 -5.85
C PRO A 129 11.95 15.14 -6.47
N ALA A 130 12.30 15.47 -7.71
CA ALA A 130 11.71 16.61 -8.43
C ALA A 130 10.20 16.41 -8.70
N THR A 131 9.78 15.21 -9.09
CA THR A 131 8.36 14.89 -9.31
C THR A 131 7.56 15.06 -8.03
N TRP A 132 8.08 14.59 -6.91
CA TRP A 132 7.43 14.71 -5.61
C TRP A 132 7.44 16.13 -5.07
N ALA A 133 8.55 16.88 -5.25
CA ALA A 133 8.63 18.29 -4.90
C ALA A 133 7.57 19.13 -5.64
N ASN A 134 7.42 18.92 -6.94
CA ASN A 134 6.41 19.60 -7.76
C ASN A 134 4.98 19.24 -7.28
N ARG A 135 4.73 17.96 -6.94
CA ARG A 135 3.43 17.52 -6.41
C ARG A 135 3.13 18.18 -5.07
N MET A 136 4.08 18.19 -4.16
CA MET A 136 3.93 18.83 -2.85
C MET A 136 3.68 20.34 -2.99
N GLU A 137 4.37 21.01 -3.91
CA GLU A 137 4.16 22.44 -4.16
C GLU A 137 2.78 22.74 -4.73
N ALA A 138 2.30 21.89 -5.68
CA ALA A 138 0.94 22.02 -6.20
C ALA A 138 -0.11 21.88 -5.07
N ILE A 139 0.10 20.98 -4.12
CA ILE A 139 -0.81 20.81 -2.97
C ILE A 139 -0.72 21.97 -1.99
N ARG A 140 0.48 22.49 -1.71
CA ARG A 140 0.63 23.67 -0.83
C ARG A 140 -0.09 24.89 -1.39
N THR A 141 -0.10 25.03 -2.70
CA THR A 141 -0.71 26.19 -3.41
C THR A 141 -2.20 26.00 -3.64
N GLY A 142 -2.64 24.83 -4.06
CA GLY A 142 -4.02 24.54 -4.50
C GLY A 142 -4.80 23.58 -3.61
N GLY A 143 -4.24 23.18 -2.47
CA GLY A 143 -4.85 22.15 -1.61
C GLY A 143 -4.83 20.76 -2.24
N ILE A 144 -5.49 19.82 -1.58
CA ILE A 144 -5.59 18.42 -2.06
C ILE A 144 -6.26 18.34 -3.43
N GLU A 145 -7.15 19.29 -3.76
CA GLU A 145 -7.88 19.33 -5.03
C GLU A 145 -6.95 19.41 -6.25
N ALA A 146 -5.76 20.03 -6.11
CA ALA A 146 -4.76 20.12 -7.16
C ALA A 146 -4.31 18.75 -7.70
N VAL A 147 -4.46 17.68 -6.93
CA VAL A 147 -4.03 16.33 -7.31
C VAL A 147 -5.18 15.35 -7.54
N VAL A 148 -6.44 15.74 -7.29
CA VAL A 148 -7.59 14.83 -7.42
C VAL A 148 -7.75 14.35 -8.86
N ALA A 149 -8.00 15.23 -9.82
CA ALA A 149 -8.22 14.86 -11.21
C ALA A 149 -7.02 14.12 -11.82
N PRO A 150 -5.76 14.60 -11.67
CA PRO A 150 -4.59 13.86 -12.15
C PRO A 150 -4.41 12.47 -11.51
N ASN A 151 -4.83 12.29 -10.25
CA ASN A 151 -4.77 10.97 -9.64
C ASN A 151 -5.83 10.04 -10.21
N MET A 152 -7.07 10.49 -10.36
CA MET A 152 -8.14 9.66 -10.94
C MET A 152 -7.75 9.15 -12.33
N GLU A 153 -7.15 9.99 -13.17
CA GLU A 153 -6.67 9.59 -14.50
C GLU A 153 -5.61 8.47 -14.44
N ARG A 154 -4.68 8.53 -13.48
CA ARG A 154 -3.62 7.52 -13.33
C ARG A 154 -4.05 6.27 -12.58
N TRP A 155 -5.09 6.39 -11.74
CA TRP A 155 -5.50 5.32 -10.84
C TRP A 155 -6.41 4.31 -11.49
N PHE A 156 -7.23 4.73 -12.44
CA PHE A 156 -8.26 3.89 -13.03
C PHE A 156 -8.06 3.66 -14.52
N SER A 157 -8.43 2.46 -14.96
CA SER A 157 -8.42 2.10 -16.37
C SER A 157 -9.46 2.92 -17.17
N ARG A 158 -9.24 3.02 -18.46
CA ARG A 158 -10.19 3.68 -19.37
C ARG A 158 -11.58 3.05 -19.33
N ALA A 159 -11.64 1.72 -19.15
CA ALA A 159 -12.90 1.01 -19.01
C ALA A 159 -13.63 1.43 -17.73
N THR A 160 -12.94 1.54 -16.60
CA THR A 160 -13.53 1.96 -15.33
C THR A 160 -14.06 3.40 -15.39
N HIS A 161 -13.35 4.32 -16.02
CA HIS A 161 -13.83 5.68 -16.24
C HIS A 161 -15.14 5.72 -17.04
N ARG A 162 -15.26 4.87 -18.07
CA ARG A 162 -16.43 4.80 -18.93
C ARG A 162 -17.62 4.09 -18.29
N ASP A 163 -17.36 2.91 -17.68
CA ASP A 163 -18.40 1.97 -17.28
C ASP A 163 -18.75 2.07 -15.78
N HIS A 164 -17.85 2.59 -14.97
CA HIS A 164 -17.97 2.70 -13.50
C HIS A 164 -17.59 4.08 -12.95
N PRO A 165 -18.12 5.19 -13.49
CA PRO A 165 -17.73 6.54 -13.06
C PRO A 165 -18.01 6.81 -11.57
N GLY A 166 -18.97 6.13 -10.97
CA GLY A 166 -19.26 6.20 -9.54
C GLY A 166 -18.12 5.66 -8.67
N MET A 167 -17.39 4.65 -9.14
CA MET A 167 -16.19 4.12 -8.46
C MET A 167 -15.07 5.16 -8.43
N VAL A 168 -14.85 5.83 -9.57
CA VAL A 168 -13.86 6.91 -9.69
C VAL A 168 -14.23 8.09 -8.78
N ALA A 169 -15.51 8.50 -8.78
CA ALA A 169 -16.00 9.57 -7.92
C ALA A 169 -15.80 9.24 -6.43
N ALA A 170 -16.15 8.03 -6.00
CA ALA A 170 -15.96 7.60 -4.62
C ALA A 170 -14.47 7.59 -4.19
N ALA A 171 -13.55 7.26 -5.11
CA ALA A 171 -12.12 7.35 -4.85
C ALA A 171 -11.64 8.80 -4.76
N ALA A 172 -12.17 9.67 -5.61
CA ALA A 172 -11.89 11.11 -5.56
C ALA A 172 -12.34 11.73 -4.22
N ASP A 173 -13.52 11.36 -3.72
CA ASP A 173 -14.02 11.84 -2.45
C ASP A 173 -13.14 11.37 -1.28
N ARG A 174 -12.71 10.09 -1.25
CA ARG A 174 -11.77 9.59 -0.24
C ARG A 174 -10.42 10.34 -0.28
N LEU A 175 -9.95 10.70 -1.46
CA LEU A 175 -8.73 11.49 -1.61
C LEU A 175 -8.92 12.90 -1.03
N ARG A 176 -10.06 13.54 -1.27
CA ARG A 176 -10.42 14.85 -0.70
C ARG A 176 -10.48 14.84 0.83
N ASP A 177 -10.95 13.74 1.41
CA ASP A 177 -11.03 13.56 2.86
C ASP A 177 -9.65 13.34 3.51
N THR A 178 -8.59 13.12 2.72
CA THR A 178 -7.24 12.90 3.26
C THR A 178 -6.67 14.24 3.78
N PRO A 179 -6.22 14.30 5.05
CA PRO A 179 -5.55 15.47 5.58
C PRO A 179 -4.36 15.90 4.72
N VAL A 180 -4.29 17.17 4.36
CA VAL A 180 -3.21 17.72 3.51
C VAL A 180 -1.84 17.43 4.09
N GLU A 181 -1.65 17.65 5.40
CA GLU A 181 -0.37 17.40 6.08
C GLU A 181 0.02 15.93 6.04
N GLY A 182 -0.95 15.01 6.22
CA GLY A 182 -0.72 13.57 6.10
C GLY A 182 -0.32 13.16 4.70
N TYR A 183 -1.00 13.70 3.68
CA TYR A 183 -0.66 13.44 2.29
C TYR A 183 0.74 13.97 1.94
N LEU A 184 1.08 15.21 2.35
CA LEU A 184 2.39 15.82 2.15
C LEU A 184 3.50 15.04 2.88
N GLY A 185 3.24 14.62 4.12
CA GLY A 185 4.16 13.80 4.90
C GLY A 185 4.50 12.48 4.20
N CYS A 186 3.49 11.78 3.67
CA CYS A 186 3.71 10.56 2.90
C CYS A 186 4.37 10.83 1.53
N CYS A 187 4.10 11.96 0.87
CA CYS A 187 4.85 12.36 -0.33
C CYS A 187 6.34 12.52 -0.03
N ALA A 188 6.69 13.13 1.11
CA ALA A 188 8.08 13.29 1.53
C ALA A 188 8.73 11.91 1.79
N ALA A 189 8.02 11.00 2.47
CA ALA A 189 8.50 9.64 2.70
C ALA A 189 8.82 8.91 1.38
N ILE A 190 7.93 8.98 0.38
CA ILE A 190 8.16 8.33 -0.92
C ILE A 190 9.34 9.00 -1.66
N ALA A 191 9.43 10.33 -1.63
CA ALA A 191 10.46 11.10 -2.36
C ALA A 191 11.89 10.69 -1.99
N GLU A 192 12.11 10.39 -0.71
CA GLU A 192 13.43 10.04 -0.15
C GLU A 192 13.70 8.53 -0.12
N THR A 193 12.71 7.71 -0.53
CA THR A 193 12.81 6.25 -0.42
C THR A 193 13.45 5.64 -1.65
N ASP A 194 14.49 4.82 -1.39
CA ASP A 194 15.09 3.89 -2.34
C ASP A 194 15.31 2.55 -1.62
N LEU A 195 14.53 1.53 -2.01
CA LEU A 195 14.54 0.21 -1.39
C LEU A 195 15.32 -0.83 -2.21
N TYR A 196 16.04 -0.41 -3.26
CA TYR A 196 16.66 -1.32 -4.20
C TYR A 196 17.52 -2.38 -3.52
N GLU A 197 18.48 -1.94 -2.69
CA GLU A 197 19.38 -2.88 -2.01
C GLU A 197 18.68 -3.77 -0.98
N ASN A 198 17.69 -3.21 -0.24
CA ASN A 198 16.96 -3.95 0.77
C ASN A 198 16.08 -5.02 0.10
N THR A 199 15.36 -4.65 -0.96
CA THR A 199 14.47 -5.55 -1.69
C THR A 199 15.23 -6.68 -2.39
N ALA A 200 16.40 -6.40 -2.96
CA ALA A 200 17.25 -7.42 -3.60
C ALA A 200 17.77 -8.50 -2.63
N ARG A 201 17.71 -8.25 -1.33
CA ARG A 201 18.10 -9.24 -0.29
C ARG A 201 16.93 -10.06 0.23
N LEU A 202 15.69 -9.72 -0.15
CA LEU A 202 14.50 -10.44 0.31
C LEU A 202 14.39 -11.80 -0.39
N THR A 203 14.04 -12.81 0.39
CA THR A 203 13.91 -14.21 -0.09
C THR A 203 12.60 -14.86 0.32
N LEU A 204 11.72 -14.13 1.01
CA LEU A 204 10.41 -14.64 1.43
C LEU A 204 9.46 -14.79 0.23
N PRO A 205 8.51 -15.73 0.25
CA PRO A 205 7.52 -15.90 -0.81
C PRO A 205 6.85 -14.56 -1.14
N THR A 206 6.88 -14.16 -2.41
CA THR A 206 6.37 -12.86 -2.83
C THR A 206 5.53 -12.98 -4.10
N LEU A 207 4.29 -12.45 -4.03
CA LEU A 207 3.46 -12.21 -5.19
C LEU A 207 3.53 -10.71 -5.54
N VAL A 208 3.84 -10.40 -6.80
CA VAL A 208 3.88 -9.02 -7.30
C VAL A 208 2.78 -8.87 -8.34
N THR A 209 1.92 -7.87 -8.19
CA THR A 209 0.81 -7.62 -9.12
C THR A 209 0.88 -6.21 -9.72
N ALA A 210 0.56 -6.09 -11.01
CA ALA A 210 0.49 -4.82 -11.71
C ALA A 210 -0.81 -4.68 -12.52
N GLY A 211 -1.38 -3.48 -12.56
CA GLY A 211 -2.42 -3.15 -13.53
C GLY A 211 -1.83 -2.82 -14.90
N SER A 212 -2.44 -3.31 -15.98
CA SER A 212 -1.92 -3.07 -17.34
C SER A 212 -2.08 -1.62 -17.82
N GLU A 213 -2.90 -0.83 -17.15
CA GLU A 213 -3.17 0.59 -17.46
C GLU A 213 -2.77 1.51 -16.30
N ASP A 214 -1.87 1.05 -15.42
CA ASP A 214 -1.40 1.85 -14.27
C ASP A 214 -0.55 3.03 -14.74
N GLY A 215 -1.06 4.24 -14.48
CA GLY A 215 -0.37 5.49 -14.80
C GLY A 215 0.51 6.05 -13.66
N SER A 216 0.57 5.35 -12.51
CA SER A 216 1.37 5.75 -11.34
C SER A 216 2.65 4.91 -11.21
N THR A 217 2.50 3.59 -11.29
CA THR A 217 3.58 2.60 -11.28
C THR A 217 3.38 1.64 -12.46
N PRO A 218 3.84 2.01 -13.66
CA PRO A 218 3.67 1.19 -14.86
C PRO A 218 4.16 -0.24 -14.68
N ALA A 219 3.56 -1.18 -15.40
CA ALA A 219 3.77 -2.60 -15.19
C ALA A 219 5.24 -3.07 -15.38
N ASP A 220 6.02 -2.39 -16.20
CA ASP A 220 7.46 -2.61 -16.37
C ASP A 220 8.24 -2.25 -15.09
N MET A 221 7.95 -1.11 -14.46
CA MET A 221 8.52 -0.71 -13.18
C MET A 221 8.18 -1.73 -12.06
N VAL A 222 6.94 -2.20 -12.02
CA VAL A 222 6.51 -3.20 -11.04
C VAL A 222 7.19 -4.55 -11.29
N ARG A 223 7.38 -4.94 -12.55
CA ARG A 223 8.12 -6.15 -12.93
C ARG A 223 9.58 -6.07 -12.53
N GLU A 224 10.22 -4.92 -12.70
CA GLU A 224 11.60 -4.70 -12.26
C GLU A 224 11.76 -4.96 -10.76
N THR A 225 10.77 -4.56 -9.96
CA THR A 225 10.72 -4.89 -8.52
C THR A 225 10.57 -6.40 -8.28
N ALA A 226 9.73 -7.09 -9.05
CA ALA A 226 9.59 -8.53 -8.95
C ALA A 226 10.90 -9.27 -9.28
N ASP A 227 11.60 -8.82 -10.31
CA ASP A 227 12.85 -9.44 -10.79
C ASP A 227 14.00 -9.28 -9.78
N LEU A 228 13.92 -8.33 -8.84
CA LEU A 228 14.88 -8.19 -7.74
C LEU A 228 14.70 -9.24 -6.65
N ILE A 229 13.50 -9.79 -6.46
CA ILE A 229 13.19 -10.71 -5.36
C ILE A 229 13.27 -12.14 -5.86
N ALA A 230 14.22 -12.92 -5.32
CA ALA A 230 14.41 -14.30 -5.73
C ALA A 230 13.14 -15.14 -5.54
N GLY A 231 12.63 -15.72 -6.62
CA GLY A 231 11.43 -16.56 -6.60
C GLY A 231 10.10 -15.80 -6.54
N ALA A 232 10.10 -14.48 -6.68
CA ALA A 232 8.85 -13.73 -6.75
C ALA A 232 8.03 -14.09 -8.00
N ARG A 233 6.71 -14.22 -7.81
CA ARG A 233 5.76 -14.43 -8.89
C ARG A 233 5.17 -13.10 -9.32
N PHE A 234 5.20 -12.81 -10.62
CA PHE A 234 4.59 -11.60 -11.18
C PHE A 234 3.32 -11.92 -11.94
N GLU A 235 2.26 -11.15 -11.67
CA GLU A 235 0.96 -11.26 -12.32
C GLU A 235 0.47 -9.92 -12.86
N LEU A 236 0.06 -9.90 -14.13
CA LEU A 236 -0.49 -8.71 -14.79
C LEU A 236 -2.02 -8.76 -14.80
N LEU A 237 -2.65 -7.87 -14.06
CA LEU A 237 -4.11 -7.67 -14.06
C LEU A 237 -4.51 -6.80 -15.26
N ARG A 238 -4.95 -7.46 -16.34
CA ARG A 238 -5.32 -6.78 -17.59
C ARG A 238 -6.56 -5.93 -17.44
N GLY A 239 -6.54 -4.74 -18.03
CA GLY A 239 -7.68 -3.80 -18.02
C GLY A 239 -7.94 -3.22 -16.63
N THR A 240 -6.91 -3.03 -15.84
CA THR A 240 -6.94 -2.30 -14.56
C THR A 240 -5.83 -1.25 -14.52
N GLY A 241 -6.07 -0.16 -13.80
CA GLY A 241 -5.08 0.86 -13.47
C GLY A 241 -4.36 0.56 -12.17
N HIS A 242 -3.99 1.62 -11.47
CA HIS A 242 -3.30 1.58 -10.18
C HIS A 242 -4.16 0.97 -9.06
N MET A 243 -5.47 1.16 -9.13
CA MET A 243 -6.42 0.64 -8.15
C MET A 243 -6.95 -0.75 -8.52
N SER A 244 -6.08 -1.64 -9.02
CA SER A 244 -6.44 -2.98 -9.46
C SER A 244 -7.32 -3.76 -8.48
N PRO A 245 -7.09 -3.72 -7.14
CA PRO A 245 -7.94 -4.40 -6.16
C PRO A 245 -9.36 -3.80 -6.06
N VAL A 246 -9.51 -2.53 -6.40
CA VAL A 246 -10.81 -1.83 -6.42
C VAL A 246 -11.55 -2.12 -7.72
N GLU A 247 -10.85 -2.12 -8.85
CA GLU A 247 -11.44 -2.30 -10.17
C GLU A 247 -11.88 -3.76 -10.41
N LYS A 248 -11.08 -4.73 -9.95
CA LYS A 248 -11.34 -6.17 -10.11
C LYS A 248 -11.14 -6.95 -8.82
N PRO A 249 -11.96 -6.69 -7.79
CA PRO A 249 -11.79 -7.31 -6.48
C PRO A 249 -11.94 -8.84 -6.50
N ALA A 250 -12.79 -9.39 -7.38
CA ALA A 250 -12.96 -10.83 -7.50
C ALA A 250 -11.70 -11.49 -8.11
N ASP A 251 -11.16 -10.95 -9.21
CA ASP A 251 -9.95 -11.47 -9.84
C ASP A 251 -8.77 -11.39 -8.88
N TYR A 252 -8.65 -10.25 -8.17
CA TYR A 252 -7.61 -10.05 -7.17
C TYR A 252 -7.75 -11.02 -5.98
N GLY A 253 -8.97 -11.24 -5.49
CA GLY A 253 -9.25 -12.18 -4.40
C GLY A 253 -8.92 -13.63 -4.76
N ILE A 254 -9.21 -14.04 -5.99
CA ILE A 254 -8.84 -15.37 -6.53
C ILE A 254 -7.31 -15.51 -6.56
N LEU A 255 -6.61 -14.50 -7.07
CA LEU A 255 -5.16 -14.49 -7.18
C LEU A 255 -4.50 -14.55 -5.80
N LEU A 256 -4.95 -13.71 -4.85
CA LEU A 256 -4.46 -13.70 -3.47
C LEU A 256 -4.72 -15.03 -2.78
N THR A 257 -5.94 -15.57 -2.85
CA THR A 257 -6.28 -16.86 -2.25
C THR A 257 -5.45 -18.00 -2.84
N GLY A 258 -5.20 -17.98 -4.16
CA GLY A 258 -4.32 -18.92 -4.83
C GLY A 258 -2.90 -18.89 -4.28
N PHE A 259 -2.35 -17.69 -4.11
CA PHE A 259 -1.02 -17.49 -3.51
C PHE A 259 -0.96 -17.98 -2.06
N LEU A 260 -1.97 -17.65 -1.24
CA LEU A 260 -2.03 -18.12 0.15
C LEU A 260 -2.00 -19.65 0.26
N LYS A 261 -2.70 -20.36 -0.64
CA LYS A 261 -2.68 -21.82 -0.74
C LYS A 261 -1.32 -22.35 -1.20
N GLU A 262 -0.74 -21.73 -2.22
CA GLU A 262 0.56 -22.13 -2.78
C GLU A 262 1.68 -22.11 -1.72
N ILE A 263 1.67 -21.10 -0.85
CA ILE A 263 2.66 -20.97 0.24
C ILE A 263 2.28 -21.72 1.52
N GLY A 264 1.18 -22.44 1.53
CA GLY A 264 0.68 -23.18 2.72
C GLY A 264 0.30 -22.25 3.88
N HIS A 265 -0.27 -21.09 3.59
CA HIS A 265 -0.78 -20.17 4.60
C HIS A 265 -2.22 -20.56 5.03
N ILE A 266 -2.98 -21.13 4.07
CA ILE A 266 -4.32 -21.71 4.27
C ILE A 266 -4.45 -23.05 3.60
#